data_5ceec4cee30f2b4f7790933d0792825e
#
_entry.id   5ceec4cee30f2b4f7790933d0792825e
#
_cell.length_a   1.000
_cell.length_b   1.000
_cell.length_c   1.000
_cell.angle_alpha   90.00
_cell.angle_beta   90.00
_cell.angle_gamma   90.00
#
_symmetry.space_group_name_H-M   'P 1'
#
loop_
_entity.id
_entity.type
_entity.pdbx_description
1 polymer ?
#
loop_
_entity_poly.entity_id
_entity_poly.type
_entity_poly.pdbx_seq_one_letter_code
_entity_poly.pdbx_strand_id
1 'polypeptide(L)'
;ESPGYHFNNDETVLRPTGLYAEPGKIVTIEVPKEVLDKGWLVQVGIHGGNLACWSETRRFNRIANTFELNKETVSIANPFGGGIYIIVPDGSDSGIIEISIKDAINMPTFSTLQLKGINNDLDQFKSDLKTSQVPWFEIISDKFNLTYPLEYSNSYENPLEMLSIMEKSL
;
A
#
# COMPACT_ATOMS: atom_id res chain seq x y z
N GLU A 1 -11.34 -5.14 15.46
CA GLU A 1 -10.01 -4.48 15.34
C GLU A 1 -9.65 -4.40 13.87
N SER A 2 -9.29 -3.22 13.41
CA SER A 2 -8.89 -3.04 12.02
C SER A 2 -7.45 -3.53 11.85
N PRO A 3 -7.13 -4.33 10.82
CA PRO A 3 -5.77 -4.74 10.57
C PRO A 3 -4.90 -3.50 10.32
N GLY A 4 -3.93 -3.30 11.16
CA GLY A 4 -2.98 -2.23 11.06
C GLY A 4 -1.57 -2.80 11.06
N TYR A 5 -0.75 -2.31 10.14
CA TYR A 5 0.65 -2.67 10.09
C TYR A 5 1.45 -1.55 10.74
N HIS A 6 2.12 -1.87 11.86
CA HIS A 6 3.04 -0.95 12.50
C HIS A 6 4.35 -0.91 11.72
N PHE A 7 4.76 0.27 11.33
CA PHE A 7 6.02 0.48 10.63
C PHE A 7 6.97 1.27 11.54
N ASN A 8 8.02 0.60 12.01
CA ASN A 8 9.18 1.20 12.72
C ASN A 8 8.87 1.99 14.00
N ASN A 9 8.20 1.43 14.98
CA ASN A 9 7.95 2.08 16.28
C ASN A 9 7.26 3.46 16.24
N ASP A 10 6.94 3.96 15.06
CA ASP A 10 6.07 5.10 14.91
C ASP A 10 4.64 4.59 15.04
N GLU A 11 3.91 5.08 15.97
CA GLU A 11 2.52 4.73 16.32
C GLU A 11 1.54 5.08 15.16
N THR A 12 1.81 4.54 13.97
CA THR A 12 1.05 4.81 12.75
C THR A 12 0.66 3.52 12.05
N VAL A 13 -0.47 3.52 11.37
CA VAL A 13 -1.00 2.38 10.65
C VAL A 13 -0.96 2.63 9.16
N LEU A 14 -0.23 1.77 8.44
CA LEU A 14 -0.16 1.81 6.98
C LEU A 14 -1.33 1.01 6.38
N ARG A 15 -2.21 1.70 5.63
CA ARG A 15 -3.38 1.10 4.97
C ARG A 15 -3.13 0.98 3.47
N PRO A 16 -3.01 -0.23 2.92
CA PRO A 16 -2.90 -0.42 1.47
C PRO A 16 -4.20 -0.03 0.76
N THR A 17 -4.07 0.53 -0.44
CA THR A 17 -5.22 0.94 -1.25
C THR A 17 -5.49 0.02 -2.44
N GLY A 18 -4.57 -0.88 -2.78
CA GLY A 18 -4.64 -1.69 -4.00
C GLY A 18 -4.38 -0.87 -5.28
N LEU A 19 -3.88 0.36 -5.14
CA LEU A 19 -3.61 1.27 -6.24
C LEU A 19 -2.12 1.55 -6.37
N TYR A 20 -1.71 1.86 -7.60
CA TYR A 20 -0.34 2.17 -7.96
C TYR A 20 -0.25 3.51 -8.66
N ALA A 21 0.69 4.35 -8.24
CA ALA A 21 1.07 5.57 -8.92
C ALA A 21 2.17 5.26 -9.94
N GLU A 22 1.94 5.56 -11.21
CA GLU A 22 2.96 5.39 -12.25
C GLU A 22 4.14 6.36 -12.03
N PRO A 23 5.37 5.98 -12.43
CA PRO A 23 6.55 6.83 -12.26
C PRO A 23 6.35 8.24 -12.84
N GLY A 24 6.49 9.25 -12.00
CA GLY A 24 6.38 10.67 -12.39
C GLY A 24 4.98 11.17 -12.73
N LYS A 25 3.95 10.33 -12.66
CA LYS A 25 2.55 10.76 -12.85
C LYS A 25 2.01 11.41 -11.58
N ILE A 26 1.16 12.40 -11.78
CA ILE A 26 0.44 13.03 -10.68
C ILE A 26 -0.80 12.21 -10.39
N VAL A 27 -0.98 11.88 -9.11
CA VAL A 27 -2.19 11.25 -8.56
C VAL A 27 -2.89 12.28 -7.68
N THR A 28 -4.20 12.36 -7.78
CA THR A 28 -5.04 13.27 -6.99
C THR A 28 -5.74 12.50 -5.89
N ILE A 29 -5.56 12.95 -4.65
CA ILE A 29 -6.21 12.39 -3.46
C ILE A 29 -7.25 13.39 -2.96
N GLU A 30 -8.49 12.95 -2.82
CA GLU A 30 -9.57 13.74 -2.21
C GLU A 30 -9.96 13.11 -0.88
N VAL A 31 -9.93 13.91 0.16
CA VAL A 31 -10.25 13.49 1.54
C VAL A 31 -11.34 14.35 2.12
N PRO A 32 -12.20 13.82 2.99
CA PRO A 32 -13.19 14.60 3.69
C PRO A 32 -12.55 15.48 4.78
N LYS A 33 -13.28 16.51 5.22
CA LYS A 33 -12.80 17.49 6.21
C LYS A 33 -12.41 16.87 7.54
N GLU A 34 -13.00 15.75 7.88
CA GLU A 34 -12.75 15.00 9.11
C GLU A 34 -11.33 14.46 9.22
N VAL A 35 -10.61 14.40 8.10
CA VAL A 35 -9.20 13.94 8.03
C VAL A 35 -8.20 15.09 8.23
N LEU A 36 -8.62 16.33 7.89
CA LEU A 36 -7.72 17.48 7.89
C LEU A 36 -7.19 17.78 9.29
N ASP A 37 -5.93 18.21 9.35
CA ASP A 37 -5.22 18.60 10.58
C ASP A 37 -5.14 17.50 11.67
N LYS A 38 -5.38 16.23 11.29
CA LYS A 38 -5.29 15.08 12.19
C LYS A 38 -4.03 14.22 11.99
N GLY A 39 -3.06 14.72 11.21
CA GLY A 39 -1.79 14.03 10.98
C GLY A 39 -1.87 12.84 10.02
N TRP A 40 -2.95 12.70 9.24
CA TRP A 40 -3.04 11.68 8.22
C TRP A 40 -2.09 11.99 7.07
N LEU A 41 -1.44 10.94 6.54
CA LEU A 41 -0.49 11.06 5.44
C LEU A 41 -0.85 10.07 4.33
N VAL A 42 -0.33 10.33 3.14
CA VAL A 42 -0.30 9.36 2.05
C VAL A 42 1.13 9.07 1.65
N GLN A 43 1.47 7.79 1.48
CA GLN A 43 2.78 7.35 1.02
C GLN A 43 2.67 6.73 -0.36
N VAL A 44 3.60 7.10 -1.25
CA VAL A 44 3.79 6.45 -2.56
C VAL A 44 5.10 5.68 -2.53
N GLY A 45 5.01 4.36 -2.72
CA GLY A 45 6.12 3.42 -2.63
C GLY A 45 6.18 2.69 -1.29
N ILE A 46 6.50 1.39 -1.31
CA ILE A 46 6.59 0.54 -0.11
C ILE A 46 7.94 0.67 0.60
N HIS A 47 9.00 0.95 -0.15
CA HIS A 47 10.36 0.97 0.39
C HIS A 47 10.71 2.30 1.07
N GLY A 48 10.08 2.58 2.21
CA GLY A 48 10.35 3.76 3.04
C GLY A 48 11.65 3.70 3.84
N GLY A 49 12.27 2.52 3.96
CA GLY A 49 13.51 2.33 4.72
C GLY A 49 14.68 3.16 4.17
N ASN A 50 15.39 3.85 5.07
CA ASN A 50 16.60 4.60 4.75
C ASN A 50 17.81 3.68 4.78
N LEU A 51 18.51 3.54 3.65
CA LEU A 51 19.71 2.74 3.50
C LEU A 51 21.02 3.54 3.68
N ALA A 52 20.96 4.79 4.13
CA ALA A 52 22.14 5.66 4.25
C ALA A 52 23.21 5.14 5.23
N CYS A 53 22.87 4.20 6.10
CA CYS A 53 23.81 3.54 7.01
C CYS A 53 24.63 2.41 6.35
N TRP A 54 24.30 2.01 5.12
CA TRP A 54 25.01 0.95 4.39
C TRP A 54 26.08 1.56 3.49
N SER A 55 27.29 1.01 3.49
CA SER A 55 28.40 1.45 2.64
C SER A 55 28.16 1.22 1.15
N GLU A 56 27.39 0.19 0.84
CA GLU A 56 27.02 -0.17 -0.53
C GLU A 56 25.53 -0.45 -0.60
N THR A 57 24.84 0.16 -1.55
CA THR A 57 23.41 -0.05 -1.79
C THR A 57 23.15 -0.31 -3.26
N ARG A 58 22.20 -1.24 -3.56
CA ARG A 58 21.79 -1.55 -4.94
C ARG A 58 20.63 -0.68 -5.43
N ARG A 59 20.12 0.24 -4.62
CA ARG A 59 19.07 1.20 -4.94
C ARG A 59 19.29 2.49 -4.20
N PHE A 60 18.57 3.54 -4.56
CA PHE A 60 18.53 4.79 -3.79
C PHE A 60 18.14 4.54 -2.33
N ASN A 61 18.69 5.32 -1.43
CA ASN A 61 18.51 5.18 0.02
C ASN A 61 17.02 5.19 0.42
N ARG A 62 16.26 6.07 -0.20
CA ARG A 62 14.81 6.17 0.01
C ARG A 62 14.13 6.39 -1.33
N ILE A 63 13.15 5.56 -1.65
CA ILE A 63 12.38 5.62 -2.89
C ILE A 63 10.88 5.79 -2.65
N ALA A 64 10.44 5.81 -1.39
CA ALA A 64 9.07 6.17 -1.02
C ALA A 64 9.00 7.65 -0.62
N ASN A 65 7.93 8.31 -1.02
CA ASN A 65 7.61 9.69 -0.66
C ASN A 65 6.32 9.73 0.13
N THR A 66 6.30 10.59 1.16
CA THR A 66 5.15 10.79 2.04
C THR A 66 4.66 12.24 1.93
N PHE A 67 3.35 12.43 1.91
CA PHE A 67 2.68 13.72 1.75
C PHE A 67 1.60 13.87 2.82
N GLU A 68 1.42 15.09 3.33
CA GLU A 68 0.37 15.40 4.31
C GLU A 68 -1.00 15.55 3.64
N LEU A 69 -2.02 15.00 4.28
CA LEU A 69 -3.43 15.17 3.89
C LEU A 69 -4.03 16.38 4.66
N ASN A 70 -3.48 17.58 4.40
CA ASN A 70 -3.83 18.82 5.08
C ASN A 70 -4.79 19.71 4.28
N LYS A 71 -5.31 19.22 3.16
CA LYS A 71 -6.30 19.88 2.29
C LYS A 71 -7.27 18.84 1.76
N GLU A 72 -8.48 19.26 1.42
CA GLU A 72 -9.51 18.38 0.83
C GLU A 72 -9.05 17.74 -0.49
N THR A 73 -8.12 18.38 -1.21
CA THR A 73 -7.52 17.83 -2.44
C THR A 73 -6.00 18.00 -2.39
N VAL A 74 -5.28 16.89 -2.50
CA VAL A 74 -3.80 16.86 -2.50
C VAL A 74 -3.32 16.18 -3.77
N SER A 75 -2.39 16.82 -4.49
CA SER A 75 -1.70 16.23 -5.64
C SER A 75 -0.37 15.64 -5.19
N ILE A 76 -0.14 14.37 -5.51
CA ILE A 76 1.07 13.64 -5.12
C ILE A 76 1.75 13.06 -6.35
N ALA A 77 3.06 12.89 -6.30
CA ALA A 77 3.83 12.19 -7.32
C ALA A 77 5.10 11.58 -6.73
N ASN A 78 5.56 10.50 -7.33
CA ASN A 78 6.84 9.89 -7.01
C ASN A 78 7.58 9.58 -8.32
N PRO A 79 8.84 10.04 -8.52
CA PRO A 79 9.62 9.73 -9.71
C PRO A 79 9.79 8.23 -9.98
N PHE A 80 9.77 7.41 -8.94
CA PHE A 80 9.90 5.95 -9.03
C PHE A 80 8.56 5.22 -9.14
N GLY A 81 7.43 5.94 -8.99
CA GLY A 81 6.13 5.33 -8.83
C GLY A 81 6.02 4.55 -7.50
N GLY A 82 5.02 3.68 -7.41
CA GLY A 82 4.86 2.79 -6.26
C GLY A 82 3.41 2.61 -5.83
N GLY A 83 3.16 1.59 -5.01
CA GLY A 83 1.88 1.39 -4.34
C GLY A 83 1.51 2.60 -3.48
N ILE A 84 0.22 2.87 -3.38
CA ILE A 84 -0.32 4.00 -2.62
C ILE A 84 -0.86 3.49 -1.28
N TYR A 85 -0.43 4.12 -0.21
CA TYR A 85 -0.79 3.74 1.17
C TYR A 85 -1.29 4.97 1.92
N ILE A 86 -2.38 4.80 2.67
CA ILE A 86 -2.82 5.82 3.62
C ILE A 86 -2.19 5.51 4.99
N ILE A 87 -1.53 6.48 5.56
CA ILE A 87 -0.94 6.40 6.90
C ILE A 87 -1.91 7.07 7.87
N VAL A 88 -2.42 6.27 8.79
CA VAL A 88 -3.37 6.70 9.81
C VAL A 88 -2.62 6.78 11.14
N PRO A 89 -2.62 7.93 11.84
CA PRO A 89 -2.03 8.03 13.17
C PRO A 89 -2.68 7.06 14.15
N ASP A 90 -1.88 6.50 15.06
CA ASP A 90 -2.39 5.64 16.12
C ASP A 90 -3.41 6.37 17.00
N GLY A 91 -4.38 5.60 17.51
CA GLY A 91 -5.47 6.17 18.31
C GLY A 91 -6.49 7.01 17.53
N SER A 92 -6.39 7.06 16.19
CA SER A 92 -7.40 7.76 15.37
C SER A 92 -8.75 7.04 15.44
N ASP A 93 -9.74 7.71 16.01
CA ASP A 93 -11.14 7.28 16.03
C ASP A 93 -11.97 8.20 15.14
N SER A 94 -11.87 8.01 13.83
CA SER A 94 -12.58 8.79 12.83
C SER A 94 -13.72 8.01 12.15
N GLY A 95 -14.00 6.79 12.63
CA GLY A 95 -14.99 5.90 12.02
C GLY A 95 -14.58 5.46 10.60
N ILE A 96 -15.59 5.30 9.72
CA ILE A 96 -15.36 4.93 8.31
C ILE A 96 -15.11 6.23 7.53
N ILE A 97 -13.90 6.35 6.98
CA ILE A 97 -13.50 7.47 6.13
C ILE A 97 -13.44 6.99 4.68
N GLU A 98 -14.11 7.71 3.79
CA GLU A 98 -14.03 7.48 2.34
C GLU A 98 -13.03 8.45 1.71
N ILE A 99 -12.04 7.91 1.01
CA ILE A 99 -10.99 8.66 0.31
C ILE A 99 -11.11 8.33 -1.18
N SER A 100 -11.16 9.37 -2.02
CA SER A 100 -11.13 9.22 -3.47
C SER A 100 -9.70 9.38 -4.00
N ILE A 101 -9.26 8.43 -4.83
CA ILE A 101 -7.94 8.45 -5.46
C ILE A 101 -8.14 8.41 -6.98
N LYS A 102 -7.68 9.46 -7.68
CA LYS A 102 -7.80 9.63 -9.13
C LYS A 102 -6.44 9.57 -9.81
N ASP A 103 -6.41 9.15 -11.07
CA ASP A 103 -5.20 9.07 -11.90
C ASP A 103 -4.17 8.04 -11.39
N ALA A 104 -4.64 7.05 -10.63
CA ALA A 104 -3.89 5.86 -10.24
C ALA A 104 -4.39 4.64 -11.01
N ILE A 105 -3.57 3.61 -11.13
CA ILE A 105 -3.92 2.34 -11.78
C ILE A 105 -4.05 1.22 -10.74
N ASN A 106 -4.85 0.21 -11.06
CA ASN A 106 -5.03 -0.94 -10.17
C ASN A 106 -3.72 -1.75 -10.10
N MET A 107 -3.32 -2.06 -8.88
CA MET A 107 -2.24 -3.01 -8.59
C MET A 107 -2.87 -4.37 -8.27
N PRO A 108 -2.38 -5.48 -8.84
CA PRO A 108 -2.86 -6.80 -8.48
C PRO A 108 -2.77 -6.99 -6.97
N THR A 109 -3.90 -7.13 -6.31
CA THR A 109 -3.96 -7.23 -4.85
C THR A 109 -4.98 -8.29 -4.47
N PHE A 110 -4.56 -9.23 -3.62
CA PHE A 110 -5.44 -10.22 -3.00
C PHE A 110 -5.56 -9.92 -1.50
N SER A 111 -6.77 -9.94 -0.98
CA SER A 111 -6.98 -9.75 0.46
C SER A 111 -7.86 -10.88 1.02
N THR A 112 -7.47 -11.44 2.17
CA THR A 112 -8.34 -12.30 2.98
C THR A 112 -9.38 -11.50 3.76
N LEU A 113 -9.21 -10.17 3.82
CA LEU A 113 -10.10 -9.25 4.49
C LEU A 113 -11.10 -8.67 3.47
N GLN A 114 -12.31 -8.39 3.94
CA GLN A 114 -13.30 -7.67 3.13
C GLN A 114 -13.04 -6.17 3.19
N LEU A 115 -12.05 -5.73 2.42
CA LEU A 115 -11.70 -4.31 2.29
C LEU A 115 -12.41 -3.70 1.08
N LYS A 116 -13.08 -2.55 1.26
CA LYS A 116 -13.73 -1.84 0.15
C LYS A 116 -12.67 -1.44 -0.90
N GLY A 117 -12.91 -1.81 -2.15
CA GLY A 117 -12.01 -1.49 -3.27
C GLY A 117 -10.84 -2.45 -3.47
N ILE A 118 -10.63 -3.43 -2.58
CA ILE A 118 -9.61 -4.46 -2.72
C ILE A 118 -10.27 -5.81 -2.96
N ASN A 119 -9.74 -6.55 -3.94
CA ASN A 119 -10.30 -7.81 -4.38
C ASN A 119 -9.98 -8.96 -3.41
N ASN A 120 -10.95 -9.81 -3.14
CA ASN A 120 -10.82 -11.06 -2.38
C ASN A 120 -11.12 -12.31 -3.23
N ASP A 121 -11.30 -12.14 -4.54
CA ASP A 121 -11.49 -13.22 -5.50
C ASP A 121 -10.13 -13.70 -6.02
N LEU A 122 -9.82 -14.98 -5.74
CA LEU A 122 -8.54 -15.58 -6.12
C LEU A 122 -8.39 -15.74 -7.63
N ASP A 123 -9.46 -16.05 -8.35
CA ASP A 123 -9.42 -16.23 -9.81
C ASP A 123 -9.22 -14.89 -10.51
N GLN A 124 -9.87 -13.83 -10.03
CA GLN A 124 -9.63 -12.48 -10.50
C GLN A 124 -8.19 -12.05 -10.22
N PHE A 125 -7.69 -12.28 -9.00
CA PHE A 125 -6.29 -11.97 -8.67
C PHE A 125 -5.30 -12.67 -9.60
N LYS A 126 -5.49 -13.97 -9.86
CA LYS A 126 -4.65 -14.72 -10.83
C LYS A 126 -4.73 -14.17 -12.24
N SER A 127 -5.88 -13.68 -12.66
CA SER A 127 -6.06 -13.01 -13.94
C SER A 127 -5.32 -11.68 -13.98
N ASP A 128 -5.43 -10.90 -12.91
CA ASP A 128 -4.76 -9.61 -12.78
C ASP A 128 -3.24 -9.75 -12.80
N LEU A 129 -2.68 -10.76 -12.12
CA LEU A 129 -1.23 -11.06 -12.18
C LEU A 129 -0.72 -11.30 -13.61
N LYS A 130 -1.53 -11.93 -14.47
CA LYS A 130 -1.14 -12.24 -15.86
C LYS A 130 -1.25 -11.05 -16.81
N THR A 131 -2.13 -10.11 -16.53
CA THR A 131 -2.46 -9.00 -17.41
C THR A 131 -1.88 -7.66 -16.98
N SER A 132 -1.45 -7.57 -15.70
CA SER A 132 -0.94 -6.34 -15.12
C SER A 132 0.37 -5.89 -15.76
N GLN A 133 0.49 -4.57 -15.93
CA GLN A 133 1.74 -3.89 -16.29
C GLN A 133 2.38 -3.19 -15.08
N VAL A 134 1.74 -3.27 -13.91
CA VAL A 134 2.30 -2.77 -12.66
C VAL A 134 3.41 -3.72 -12.20
N PRO A 135 4.61 -3.24 -11.84
CA PRO A 135 5.74 -4.11 -11.51
C PRO A 135 5.64 -4.80 -10.15
N TRP A 136 4.54 -4.62 -9.43
CA TRP A 136 4.31 -5.12 -8.08
C TRP A 136 2.94 -5.76 -7.95
N PHE A 137 2.79 -6.63 -6.94
CA PHE A 137 1.51 -7.13 -6.46
C PHE A 137 1.51 -7.23 -4.93
N GLU A 138 0.33 -7.30 -4.32
CA GLU A 138 0.17 -7.37 -2.88
C GLU A 138 -0.72 -8.53 -2.44
N ILE A 139 -0.38 -9.08 -1.27
CA ILE A 139 -1.18 -10.08 -0.56
C ILE A 139 -1.38 -9.57 0.86
N ILE A 140 -2.65 -9.41 1.26
CA ILE A 140 -3.06 -8.76 2.50
C ILE A 140 -3.82 -9.76 3.37
N SER A 141 -3.43 -9.87 4.63
CA SER A 141 -4.19 -10.57 5.67
C SER A 141 -4.38 -9.68 6.90
N ASP A 142 -4.97 -10.21 7.95
CA ASP A 142 -5.09 -9.51 9.23
C ASP A 142 -3.75 -9.28 9.93
N LYS A 143 -2.71 -10.05 9.56
CA LYS A 143 -1.37 -10.00 10.18
C LYS A 143 -0.28 -9.50 9.26
N PHE A 144 -0.47 -9.62 7.95
CA PHE A 144 0.57 -9.33 6.96
C PHE A 144 0.06 -8.46 5.82
N ASN A 145 0.93 -7.56 5.39
CA ASN A 145 0.85 -6.92 4.09
C ASN A 145 2.17 -7.21 3.35
N LEU A 146 2.09 -8.03 2.32
CA LEU A 146 3.24 -8.55 1.59
C LEU A 146 3.22 -8.00 0.18
N THR A 147 4.25 -7.23 -0.16
CA THR A 147 4.44 -6.65 -1.50
C THR A 147 5.58 -7.35 -2.20
N TYR A 148 5.32 -7.88 -3.39
CA TYR A 148 6.27 -8.63 -4.21
C TYR A 148 6.42 -8.05 -5.60
N PRO A 149 7.62 -8.16 -6.23
CA PRO A 149 7.77 -7.89 -7.65
C PRO A 149 6.91 -8.84 -8.49
N LEU A 150 6.26 -8.31 -9.53
CA LEU A 150 5.37 -9.07 -10.41
C LEU A 150 6.11 -10.23 -11.12
N GLU A 151 7.41 -10.11 -11.37
CA GLU A 151 8.23 -11.15 -11.97
C GLU A 151 8.24 -12.47 -11.18
N TYR A 152 7.95 -12.42 -9.89
CA TYR A 152 7.86 -13.61 -9.02
C TYR A 152 6.43 -14.14 -8.89
N SER A 153 5.44 -13.59 -9.61
CA SER A 153 4.02 -13.96 -9.47
C SER A 153 3.75 -15.46 -9.67
N ASN A 154 4.50 -16.14 -10.55
CA ASN A 154 4.38 -17.59 -10.77
C ASN A 154 4.70 -18.42 -9.52
N SER A 155 5.46 -17.88 -8.56
CA SER A 155 5.79 -18.56 -7.30
C SER A 155 4.70 -18.36 -6.23
N TYR A 156 3.72 -17.49 -6.48
CA TYR A 156 2.69 -17.08 -5.53
C TYR A 156 1.26 -17.29 -6.05
N GLU A 157 1.06 -18.29 -6.89
CA GLU A 157 -0.26 -18.63 -7.45
C GLU A 157 -1.30 -19.01 -6.39
N ASN A 158 -0.85 -19.45 -5.20
CA ASN A 158 -1.72 -19.78 -4.09
C ASN A 158 -1.40 -18.93 -2.84
N PRO A 159 -1.88 -17.68 -2.77
CA PRO A 159 -1.63 -16.80 -1.64
C PRO A 159 -2.16 -17.34 -0.31
N LEU A 160 -3.24 -18.13 -0.33
CA LEU A 160 -3.82 -18.71 0.90
C LEU A 160 -2.87 -19.73 1.54
N GLU A 161 -2.22 -20.56 0.74
CA GLU A 161 -1.23 -21.52 1.26
C GLU A 161 -0.05 -20.82 1.90
N MET A 162 0.48 -19.79 1.22
CA MET A 162 1.58 -18.99 1.73
C MET A 162 1.21 -18.30 3.05
N LEU A 163 0.06 -17.64 3.13
CA LEU A 163 -0.41 -17.00 4.35
C LEU A 163 -0.58 -18.02 5.49
N SER A 164 -1.13 -19.20 5.20
CA SER A 164 -1.29 -20.28 6.19
C SER A 164 0.06 -20.77 6.75
N ILE A 165 1.11 -20.80 5.93
CA ILE A 165 2.46 -21.15 6.39
C ILE A 165 3.03 -20.04 7.30
N MET A 166 2.88 -18.79 6.90
CA MET A 166 3.39 -17.65 7.66
C MET A 166 2.67 -17.47 9.00
N GLU A 167 1.34 -17.67 9.02
CA GLU A 167 0.54 -17.56 10.25
C GLU A 167 0.89 -18.64 11.29
N LYS A 168 1.35 -19.82 10.85
CA LYS A 168 1.81 -20.89 11.74
C LYS A 168 3.18 -20.61 12.36
N SER A 169 3.92 -19.65 11.83
CA SER A 169 5.27 -19.28 12.29
C SER A 169 5.27 -18.13 13.29
N LEU A 170 4.11 -17.56 13.61
CA LEU A 170 3.89 -16.57 14.66
C LEU A 170 3.47 -17.22 15.96
#